data_eff6303fed264bc58d401bd869f6d3dd
#
_entry.id   eff6303fed264bc58d401bd869f6d3dd
#
_cell.length_a   1.000
_cell.length_b   1.000
_cell.length_c   1.000
_cell.angle_alpha   90.00
_cell.angle_beta   90.00
_cell.angle_gamma   90.00
#
_symmetry.space_group_name_H-M   'P 1'
#
loop_
_entity.id
_entity.type
_entity.pdbx_description
1 polymer ?
#
loop_
_entity_poly.entity_id
_entity_poly.type
_entity_poly.pdbx_seq_one_letter_code
_entity_poly.pdbx_strand_id
1 'polypeptide(L)'
;GGTDSYWTRDYGPWWVVDGNREIGIVDFTYNRPRPNDNDAPTKVSNYLDTPYFATDVITAGGNYMTDGYGISASTTLVYEENSMSNNQVHQEMLDYYGVHTYHTLEDPNDEYIDHIDCWGKFLSPQKVLIREVPTSHDQYEEIEEVADYFENIVNAYGEPWEIFRVYTP
;
A
#
# COMPACT_ATOMS: atom_id res chain seq x y z
N GLY A 1 23.00 10.93 4.13
CA GLY A 1 23.24 10.64 2.72
C GLY A 1 22.17 11.29 1.86
N GLY A 2 22.49 11.49 0.59
CA GLY A 2 21.50 11.96 -0.38
C GLY A 2 20.51 10.87 -0.76
N THR A 3 19.40 11.25 -1.35
CA THR A 3 18.43 10.40 -2.03
C THR A 3 18.55 10.59 -3.55
N ASP A 4 18.06 9.64 -4.34
CA ASP A 4 18.05 9.75 -5.79
C ASP A 4 16.84 10.55 -6.29
N SER A 5 15.78 10.62 -5.48
CA SER A 5 14.55 11.34 -5.81
C SER A 5 13.89 11.95 -4.57
N TYR A 6 12.78 12.65 -4.80
CA TYR A 6 11.93 13.24 -3.75
C TYR A 6 10.68 12.39 -3.42
N TRP A 7 10.59 11.19 -4.00
CA TRP A 7 9.42 10.31 -3.85
C TRP A 7 9.46 9.53 -2.53
N THR A 8 9.42 10.26 -1.41
CA THR A 8 9.51 9.66 -0.07
C THR A 8 8.36 8.70 0.27
N ARG A 9 7.21 8.85 -0.37
CA ARG A 9 6.09 7.92 -0.26
C ARG A 9 6.48 6.54 -0.81
N ASP A 10 7.24 6.50 -1.89
CA ASP A 10 7.50 5.27 -2.64
C ASP A 10 8.58 4.41 -2.01
N TYR A 11 9.61 5.00 -1.42
CA TYR A 11 10.72 4.22 -0.86
C TYR A 11 10.70 4.04 0.66
N GLY A 12 9.68 4.55 1.34
CA GLY A 12 9.50 4.32 2.77
C GLY A 12 10.32 5.23 3.69
N PRO A 13 10.56 4.85 4.96
CA PRO A 13 10.33 3.52 5.57
C PRO A 13 8.86 3.24 5.90
N TRP A 14 8.52 1.95 6.04
CA TRP A 14 7.25 1.51 6.61
C TRP A 14 7.40 1.19 8.09
N TRP A 15 6.52 1.74 8.90
CA TRP A 15 6.55 1.59 10.34
C TRP A 15 5.58 0.50 10.78
N VAL A 16 6.05 -0.37 11.65
CA VAL A 16 5.26 -1.43 12.27
C VAL A 16 5.39 -1.38 13.79
N VAL A 17 4.42 -1.97 14.47
CA VAL A 17 4.46 -2.17 15.93
C VAL A 17 4.40 -3.68 16.17
N ASP A 18 5.39 -4.23 16.84
CA ASP A 18 5.44 -5.67 17.14
C ASP A 18 4.53 -6.07 18.32
N GLY A 19 4.50 -7.37 18.62
CA GLY A 19 3.70 -7.93 19.73
C GLY A 19 4.12 -7.44 21.13
N ASN A 20 5.31 -6.86 21.27
CA ASN A 20 5.82 -6.25 22.50
C ASN A 20 5.53 -4.75 22.57
N ARG A 21 4.88 -4.18 21.55
CA ARG A 21 4.63 -2.75 21.36
C ARG A 21 5.90 -1.94 21.04
N GLU A 22 6.92 -2.58 20.52
CA GLU A 22 8.11 -1.92 20.01
C GLU A 22 7.88 -1.47 18.58
N ILE A 23 8.34 -0.25 18.27
CA ILE A 23 8.26 0.31 16.92
C ILE A 23 9.43 -0.21 16.11
N GLY A 24 9.17 -0.73 14.93
CA GLY A 24 10.17 -1.20 13.98
C GLY A 24 9.95 -0.63 12.58
N ILE A 25 10.94 -0.84 11.73
CA ILE A 25 10.89 -0.52 10.31
C ILE A 25 10.89 -1.81 9.51
N VAL A 26 9.90 -1.96 8.62
CA VAL A 26 9.91 -2.97 7.57
C VAL A 26 10.36 -2.30 6.29
N ASP A 27 11.31 -2.93 5.62
CA ASP A 27 11.90 -2.49 4.36
C ASP A 27 11.58 -3.50 3.26
N PHE A 28 11.12 -3.01 2.13
CA PHE A 28 10.91 -3.76 0.90
C PHE A 28 11.93 -3.31 -0.15
N THR A 29 12.12 -4.08 -1.20
CA THR A 29 12.93 -3.64 -2.33
C THR A 29 12.15 -2.63 -3.16
N TYR A 30 12.66 -1.40 -3.25
CA TYR A 30 12.04 -0.36 -4.08
C TYR A 30 12.12 -0.72 -5.56
N ASN A 31 11.00 -0.69 -6.25
CA ASN A 31 10.82 -1.14 -7.64
C ASN A 31 11.44 -0.21 -8.71
N ARG A 32 12.32 0.70 -8.33
CA ARG A 32 13.01 1.62 -9.26
C ARG A 32 14.52 1.50 -9.13
N PRO A 33 15.29 1.75 -10.19
CA PRO A 33 16.76 1.69 -10.17
C PRO A 33 17.37 2.90 -9.43
N ARG A 34 17.03 3.06 -8.16
CA ARG A 34 17.40 4.18 -7.28
C ARG A 34 18.00 3.67 -5.97
N PRO A 35 19.28 3.29 -5.98
CA PRO A 35 19.88 2.61 -4.81
C PRO A 35 19.93 3.47 -3.55
N ASN A 36 20.09 4.81 -3.67
CA ASN A 36 20.09 5.68 -2.49
C ASN A 36 18.70 5.83 -1.86
N ASP A 37 17.65 5.78 -2.66
CA ASP A 37 16.27 5.76 -2.21
C ASP A 37 15.96 4.42 -1.54
N ASN A 38 16.31 3.31 -2.19
CA ASN A 38 16.13 1.95 -1.65
C ASN A 38 16.86 1.74 -0.31
N ASP A 39 17.97 2.43 -0.07
CA ASP A 39 18.73 2.36 1.19
C ASP A 39 18.21 3.33 2.27
N ALA A 40 17.17 4.11 1.98
CA ALA A 40 16.66 5.10 2.93
C ALA A 40 16.08 4.47 4.21
N PRO A 41 15.29 3.37 4.18
CA PRO A 41 14.80 2.73 5.40
C PRO A 41 15.92 2.24 6.32
N THR A 42 16.96 1.63 5.77
CA THR A 42 18.16 1.20 6.51
C THR A 42 18.85 2.39 7.20
N LYS A 43 19.00 3.51 6.48
CA LYS A 43 19.62 4.73 7.06
C LYS A 43 18.78 5.32 8.19
N VAL A 44 17.44 5.32 8.04
CA VAL A 44 16.52 5.81 9.08
C VAL A 44 16.57 4.90 10.30
N SER A 45 16.54 3.58 10.13
CA SER A 45 16.66 2.61 11.23
C SER A 45 17.96 2.84 12.02
N ASN A 46 19.09 2.94 11.34
CA ASN A 46 20.38 3.19 11.97
C ASN A 46 20.43 4.54 12.70
N TYR A 47 19.84 5.59 12.14
CA TYR A 47 19.83 6.92 12.75
C TYR A 47 18.97 6.97 14.03
N LEU A 48 17.86 6.25 14.05
CA LEU A 48 16.90 6.22 15.15
C LEU A 48 17.15 5.08 16.15
N ASP A 49 18.13 4.21 15.89
CA ASP A 49 18.37 2.97 16.65
C ASP A 49 17.10 2.13 16.80
N THR A 50 16.41 1.93 15.68
CA THR A 50 15.10 1.26 15.63
C THR A 50 15.24 -0.12 14.99
N PRO A 51 14.58 -1.18 15.49
CA PRO A 51 14.53 -2.50 14.86
C PRO A 51 14.21 -2.45 13.37
N TYR A 52 14.91 -3.27 12.59
CA TYR A 52 14.82 -3.29 11.12
C TYR A 52 14.57 -4.71 10.63
N PHE A 53 13.62 -4.84 9.72
CA PHE A 53 13.19 -6.10 9.12
C PHE A 53 13.11 -5.92 7.61
N ALA A 54 13.90 -6.69 6.85
CA ALA A 54 13.83 -6.68 5.40
C ALA A 54 12.92 -7.80 4.90
N THR A 55 12.05 -7.50 3.95
CA THR A 55 11.25 -8.48 3.21
C THR A 55 11.81 -8.70 1.81
N ASP A 56 11.43 -9.80 1.18
CA ASP A 56 11.80 -10.09 -0.21
C ASP A 56 10.82 -9.46 -1.23
N VAL A 57 9.80 -8.72 -0.76
CA VAL A 57 8.81 -8.08 -1.64
C VAL A 57 9.43 -6.91 -2.38
N ILE A 58 9.21 -6.87 -3.68
CA ILE A 58 9.51 -5.72 -4.54
C ILE A 58 8.22 -4.93 -4.71
N THR A 59 8.24 -3.64 -4.39
CA THR A 59 7.06 -2.77 -4.53
C THR A 59 7.45 -1.28 -4.45
N ALA A 60 6.46 -0.42 -4.48
CA ALA A 60 6.57 0.99 -4.10
C ALA A 60 5.55 1.32 -3.01
N GLY A 61 5.92 2.21 -2.09
CA GLY A 61 5.02 2.60 -1.01
C GLY A 61 3.76 3.34 -1.48
N GLY A 62 3.77 3.93 -2.68
CA GLY A 62 2.57 4.45 -3.34
C GLY A 62 1.58 3.37 -3.73
N ASN A 63 2.08 2.15 -4.00
CA ASN A 63 1.23 0.98 -4.25
C ASN A 63 0.92 0.17 -2.97
N TYR A 64 0.84 0.82 -1.83
CA TYR A 64 0.49 0.17 -0.58
C TYR A 64 -0.32 1.09 0.33
N MET A 65 -1.48 0.64 0.78
CA MET A 65 -2.22 1.30 1.85
C MET A 65 -2.60 0.32 2.94
N THR A 66 -2.59 0.78 4.19
CA THR A 66 -2.96 -0.02 5.36
C THR A 66 -3.90 0.76 6.28
N ASP A 67 -4.79 0.05 6.94
CA ASP A 67 -5.68 0.59 7.96
C ASP A 67 -5.02 0.65 9.36
N GLY A 68 -3.83 0.00 9.50
CA GLY A 68 -3.11 -0.13 10.76
C GLY A 68 -3.68 -1.18 11.72
N TYR A 69 -4.68 -1.97 11.30
CA TYR A 69 -5.38 -2.98 12.11
C TYR A 69 -5.41 -4.37 11.44
N GLY A 70 -4.55 -4.57 10.45
CA GLY A 70 -4.36 -5.86 9.79
C GLY A 70 -5.05 -5.99 8.43
N ILE A 71 -5.65 -4.92 7.92
CA ILE A 71 -6.14 -4.86 6.53
C ILE A 71 -5.23 -3.94 5.72
N SER A 72 -4.84 -4.40 4.54
CA SER A 72 -4.13 -3.56 3.58
C SER A 72 -4.55 -3.85 2.14
N ALA A 73 -4.17 -2.97 1.24
CA ALA A 73 -4.46 -3.12 -0.18
C ALA A 73 -3.34 -2.56 -1.06
N SER A 74 -3.24 -3.13 -2.27
CA SER A 74 -2.37 -2.69 -3.37
C SER A 74 -3.08 -2.91 -4.70
N THR A 75 -2.54 -2.41 -5.77
CA THR A 75 -2.90 -2.90 -7.10
C THR A 75 -2.26 -4.25 -7.38
N THR A 76 -2.74 -4.95 -8.41
CA THR A 76 -2.20 -6.25 -8.86
C THR A 76 -0.76 -6.16 -9.38
N LEU A 77 -0.23 -4.95 -9.62
CA LEU A 77 1.17 -4.69 -9.96
C LEU A 77 2.15 -5.38 -8.99
N VAL A 78 1.79 -5.48 -7.69
CA VAL A 78 2.62 -6.17 -6.70
C VAL A 78 2.93 -7.62 -7.08
N TYR A 79 2.04 -8.29 -7.80
CA TYR A 79 2.28 -9.65 -8.28
C TYR A 79 3.17 -9.70 -9.53
N GLU A 80 3.05 -8.71 -10.40
CA GLU A 80 3.83 -8.61 -11.62
C GLU A 80 5.30 -8.29 -11.36
N GLU A 81 5.56 -7.48 -10.35
CA GLU A 81 6.91 -7.07 -9.94
C GLU A 81 7.68 -8.16 -9.17
N ASN A 82 6.99 -9.19 -8.69
CA ASN A 82 7.59 -10.24 -7.87
C ASN A 82 7.66 -11.58 -8.60
N SER A 83 8.77 -12.30 -8.41
CA SER A 83 8.91 -13.66 -8.90
C SER A 83 8.27 -14.72 -7.99
N MET A 84 7.85 -14.32 -6.81
CA MET A 84 7.15 -15.17 -5.85
C MET A 84 5.67 -15.34 -6.24
N SER A 85 5.05 -16.43 -5.79
CA SER A 85 3.61 -16.61 -6.00
C SER A 85 2.78 -15.63 -5.17
N ASN A 86 1.55 -15.37 -5.57
CA ASN A 86 0.62 -14.49 -4.84
C ASN A 86 0.49 -14.91 -3.36
N ASN A 87 0.43 -16.21 -3.08
CA ASN A 87 0.37 -16.71 -1.71
C ASN A 87 1.64 -16.39 -0.90
N GLN A 88 2.80 -16.38 -1.54
CA GLN A 88 4.06 -15.99 -0.88
C GLN A 88 4.07 -14.48 -0.59
N VAL A 89 3.59 -13.64 -1.52
CA VAL A 89 3.40 -12.20 -1.26
C VAL A 89 2.48 -11.99 -0.05
N HIS A 90 1.33 -12.69 0.01
CA HIS A 90 0.42 -12.62 1.15
C HIS A 90 1.08 -13.07 2.46
N GLN A 91 1.93 -14.09 2.42
CA GLN A 91 2.65 -14.56 3.59
C GLN A 91 3.67 -13.52 4.09
N GLU A 92 4.41 -12.87 3.19
CA GLU A 92 5.31 -11.76 3.53
C GLU A 92 4.53 -10.59 4.18
N MET A 93 3.36 -10.24 3.64
CA MET A 93 2.50 -9.21 4.24
C MET A 93 2.01 -9.60 5.64
N LEU A 94 1.71 -10.87 5.87
CA LEU A 94 1.34 -11.34 7.20
C LEU A 94 2.52 -11.32 8.17
N ASP A 95 3.66 -11.86 7.77
CA ASP A 95 4.80 -12.10 8.65
C ASP A 95 5.51 -10.79 9.03
N TYR A 96 5.64 -9.84 8.10
CA TYR A 96 6.39 -8.60 8.31
C TYR A 96 5.52 -7.39 8.64
N TYR A 97 4.30 -7.30 8.06
CA TYR A 97 3.43 -6.14 8.26
C TYR A 97 2.23 -6.42 9.17
N GLY A 98 2.04 -7.68 9.62
CA GLY A 98 0.89 -8.08 10.42
C GLY A 98 -0.45 -7.99 9.68
N VAL A 99 -0.42 -8.10 8.36
CA VAL A 99 -1.61 -8.01 7.50
C VAL A 99 -2.30 -9.36 7.41
N HIS A 100 -3.50 -9.44 7.96
CA HIS A 100 -4.33 -10.66 7.93
C HIS A 100 -5.24 -10.72 6.70
N THR A 101 -5.60 -9.55 6.17
CA THR A 101 -6.42 -9.43 4.96
C THR A 101 -5.73 -8.48 3.99
N TYR A 102 -5.29 -9.01 2.86
CA TYR A 102 -4.62 -8.26 1.82
C TYR A 102 -5.47 -8.23 0.56
N HIS A 103 -5.99 -7.06 0.23
CA HIS A 103 -6.78 -6.83 -0.97
C HIS A 103 -5.85 -6.42 -2.12
N THR A 104 -6.06 -7.02 -3.29
CA THR A 104 -5.37 -6.62 -4.51
C THR A 104 -6.41 -6.35 -5.60
N LEU A 105 -6.32 -5.19 -6.22
CA LEU A 105 -7.27 -4.71 -7.21
C LEU A 105 -6.53 -4.29 -8.49
N GLU A 106 -7.21 -4.39 -9.63
CA GLU A 106 -6.71 -3.77 -10.85
C GLU A 106 -6.68 -2.25 -10.69
N ASP A 107 -5.75 -1.56 -11.39
CA ASP A 107 -5.72 -0.09 -11.37
C ASP A 107 -6.86 0.50 -12.20
N PRO A 108 -7.84 1.18 -11.57
CA PRO A 108 -8.96 1.78 -12.30
C PRO A 108 -8.55 3.00 -13.14
N ASN A 109 -7.32 3.52 -12.95
CA ASN A 109 -6.83 4.65 -13.73
C ASN A 109 -6.19 4.23 -15.05
N ASP A 110 -5.82 2.94 -15.20
CA ASP A 110 -5.08 2.42 -16.36
C ASP A 110 -3.82 3.27 -16.65
N GLU A 111 -3.09 3.66 -15.59
CA GLU A 111 -1.90 4.50 -15.68
C GLU A 111 -0.63 3.65 -15.58
N TYR A 112 0.44 4.12 -16.25
CA TYR A 112 1.72 3.41 -16.26
C TYR A 112 2.35 3.19 -14.88
N ILE A 113 1.95 3.97 -13.86
CA ILE A 113 2.49 3.88 -12.51
C ILE A 113 1.79 2.81 -11.67
N ASP A 114 0.49 2.59 -11.92
CA ASP A 114 -0.34 1.54 -11.32
C ASP A 114 -0.27 1.53 -9.78
N HIS A 115 -0.36 2.71 -9.16
CA HIS A 115 -0.30 2.86 -7.71
C HIS A 115 -1.67 3.11 -7.09
N ILE A 116 -2.00 2.37 -6.03
CA ILE A 116 -3.28 2.47 -5.33
C ILE A 116 -3.53 3.86 -4.72
N ASP A 117 -2.50 4.60 -4.32
CA ASP A 117 -2.64 5.93 -3.73
C ASP A 117 -3.01 7.03 -4.75
N CYS A 118 -3.02 6.70 -6.05
CA CYS A 118 -3.53 7.58 -7.11
C CYS A 118 -5.06 7.68 -7.10
N TRP A 119 -5.76 6.71 -6.50
CA TRP A 119 -7.22 6.65 -6.52
C TRP A 119 -7.87 6.24 -5.19
N GLY A 120 -7.13 5.66 -4.24
CA GLY A 120 -7.67 5.14 -2.99
C GLY A 120 -6.78 5.39 -1.77
N LYS A 121 -7.42 5.51 -0.58
CA LYS A 121 -6.70 5.59 0.69
C LYS A 121 -7.56 5.16 1.86
N PHE A 122 -7.05 4.27 2.72
CA PHE A 122 -7.64 4.07 4.04
C PHE A 122 -7.41 5.31 4.91
N LEU A 123 -8.48 5.89 5.42
CA LEU A 123 -8.45 7.05 6.32
C LEU A 123 -8.43 6.63 7.79
N SER A 124 -8.98 5.46 8.08
CA SER A 124 -9.02 4.83 9.39
C SER A 124 -9.37 3.34 9.21
N PRO A 125 -9.40 2.53 10.30
CA PRO A 125 -9.86 1.14 10.23
C PRO A 125 -11.30 0.93 9.75
N GLN A 126 -12.08 1.99 9.59
CA GLN A 126 -13.49 1.94 9.18
C GLN A 126 -13.77 2.77 7.93
N LYS A 127 -12.82 3.59 7.47
CA LYS A 127 -13.05 4.60 6.44
C LYS A 127 -12.08 4.46 5.29
N VAL A 128 -12.61 4.45 4.08
CA VAL A 128 -11.84 4.47 2.85
C VAL A 128 -12.25 5.66 1.98
N LEU A 129 -11.26 6.32 1.41
CA LEU A 129 -11.43 7.36 0.40
C LEU A 129 -11.23 6.73 -0.97
N ILE A 130 -12.15 6.95 -1.88
CA ILE A 130 -12.06 6.53 -3.29
C ILE A 130 -12.30 7.75 -4.18
N ARG A 131 -11.47 7.87 -5.21
CA ARG A 131 -11.63 8.86 -6.28
C ARG A 131 -13.03 8.78 -6.88
N GLU A 132 -13.59 9.93 -7.28
CA GLU A 132 -14.83 10.05 -8.04
C GLU A 132 -14.57 10.87 -9.30
N VAL A 133 -15.13 10.45 -10.41
CA VAL A 133 -15.01 11.15 -11.70
C VAL A 133 -16.41 11.37 -12.31
N PRO A 134 -16.57 12.30 -13.26
CA PRO A 134 -17.85 12.47 -13.96
C PRO A 134 -18.20 11.22 -14.80
N THR A 135 -19.48 10.97 -14.99
CA THR A 135 -19.99 9.82 -15.79
C THR A 135 -19.53 9.81 -17.24
N SER A 136 -18.94 10.90 -17.71
CA SER A 136 -18.34 11.02 -19.05
C SER A 136 -16.84 10.69 -19.09
N HIS A 137 -16.25 10.37 -17.96
CA HIS A 137 -14.84 10.01 -17.86
C HIS A 137 -14.63 8.59 -18.40
N ASP A 138 -13.53 8.37 -19.11
CA ASP A 138 -13.25 7.07 -19.75
C ASP A 138 -13.13 5.92 -18.75
N GLN A 139 -12.63 6.16 -17.54
CA GLN A 139 -12.51 5.18 -16.46
C GLN A 139 -13.65 5.25 -15.42
N TYR A 140 -14.79 5.82 -15.76
CA TYR A 140 -15.91 5.95 -14.80
C TYR A 140 -16.35 4.60 -14.24
N GLU A 141 -16.54 3.61 -15.10
CA GLU A 141 -17.04 2.29 -14.72
C GLU A 141 -16.04 1.56 -13.81
N GLU A 142 -14.75 1.60 -14.13
CA GLU A 142 -13.70 0.96 -13.35
C GLU A 142 -13.54 1.58 -11.95
N ILE A 143 -13.67 2.91 -11.84
CA ILE A 143 -13.62 3.63 -10.56
C ILE A 143 -14.85 3.32 -9.70
N GLU A 144 -16.02 3.20 -10.29
CA GLU A 144 -17.23 2.79 -9.56
C GLU A 144 -17.15 1.32 -9.12
N GLU A 145 -16.59 0.41 -9.94
CA GLU A 145 -16.35 -0.99 -9.56
C GLU A 145 -15.47 -1.12 -8.32
N VAL A 146 -14.46 -0.27 -8.18
CA VAL A 146 -13.61 -0.22 -6.97
C VAL A 146 -14.41 0.27 -5.76
N ALA A 147 -15.26 1.29 -5.91
CA ALA A 147 -16.12 1.75 -4.83
C ALA A 147 -17.10 0.63 -4.40
N ASP A 148 -17.76 -0.01 -5.37
CA ASP A 148 -18.65 -1.15 -5.14
C ASP A 148 -17.91 -2.32 -4.45
N TYR A 149 -16.65 -2.58 -4.81
CA TYR A 149 -15.85 -3.59 -4.14
C TYR A 149 -15.74 -3.32 -2.64
N PHE A 150 -15.38 -2.09 -2.23
CA PHE A 150 -15.28 -1.74 -0.81
C PHE A 150 -16.64 -1.68 -0.11
N GLU A 151 -17.74 -1.39 -0.82
CA GLU A 151 -19.10 -1.47 -0.26
C GLU A 151 -19.51 -2.90 0.11
N ASN A 152 -18.96 -3.89 -0.58
CA ASN A 152 -19.33 -5.31 -0.45
C ASN A 152 -18.41 -6.12 0.47
N ILE A 153 -17.38 -5.51 1.06
CA ILE A 153 -16.49 -6.15 2.03
C ILE A 153 -16.56 -5.45 3.39
N VAL A 154 -16.00 -6.10 4.40
CA VAL A 154 -16.01 -5.58 5.78
C VAL A 154 -14.67 -4.99 6.17
N ASN A 155 -14.71 -4.02 7.07
CA ASN A 155 -13.56 -3.39 7.70
C ASN A 155 -12.98 -4.26 8.84
N ALA A 156 -11.94 -3.79 9.53
CA ALA A 156 -11.26 -4.52 10.60
C ALA A 156 -12.16 -4.87 11.81
N TYR A 157 -13.32 -4.26 11.94
CA TYR A 157 -14.30 -4.53 13.00
C TYR A 157 -15.45 -5.46 12.55
N GLY A 158 -15.42 -5.92 11.30
CA GLY A 158 -16.48 -6.76 10.71
C GLY A 158 -17.72 -5.97 10.27
N GLU A 159 -17.63 -4.64 10.19
CA GLU A 159 -18.69 -3.73 9.75
C GLU A 159 -18.45 -3.29 8.30
N PRO A 160 -19.48 -2.80 7.58
CA PRO A 160 -19.28 -2.18 6.27
C PRO A 160 -18.29 -1.02 6.33
N TRP A 161 -17.51 -0.81 5.25
CA TRP A 161 -16.68 0.37 5.12
C TRP A 161 -17.52 1.64 4.95
N GLU A 162 -17.14 2.72 5.62
CA GLU A 162 -17.63 4.06 5.33
C GLU A 162 -16.82 4.64 4.16
N ILE A 163 -17.46 4.79 2.99
CA ILE A 163 -16.78 5.22 1.77
C ILE A 163 -16.92 6.72 1.59
N PHE A 164 -15.80 7.38 1.44
CA PHE A 164 -15.71 8.79 1.10
C PHE A 164 -15.31 8.91 -0.37
N ARG A 165 -15.99 9.78 -1.10
CA ARG A 165 -15.69 10.04 -2.51
C ARG A 165 -15.05 11.42 -2.66
N VAL A 166 -13.98 11.50 -3.45
CA VAL A 166 -13.31 12.76 -3.79
C VAL A 166 -13.41 12.99 -5.28
N TYR A 167 -14.15 14.02 -5.65
CA TYR A 167 -14.32 14.39 -7.05
C TYR A 167 -13.01 14.94 -7.64
N THR A 168 -12.60 14.34 -8.74
CA THR A 168 -11.45 14.75 -9.54
C THR A 168 -11.90 14.84 -10.99
N PRO A 169 -12.02 16.05 -11.54
CA PRO A 169 -12.57 16.26 -12.89
C PRO A 169 -11.68 15.74 -14.00
#